data_40d4a9e5d6b21be9d029d4ea838195ac
#
_entry.id   40d4a9e5d6b21be9d029d4ea838195ac
#
_cell.length_a   1.000
_cell.length_b   1.000
_cell.length_c   1.000
_cell.angle_alpha   90.00
_cell.angle_beta   90.00
_cell.angle_gamma   90.00
#
_symmetry.space_group_name_H-M   'P 1'
#
loop_
_entity.id
_entity.type
_entity.pdbx_description
1 polymer ?
#
loop_
_entity_poly.entity_id
_entity_poly.type
_entity_poly.pdbx_seq_one_letter_code
_entity_poly.pdbx_strand_id
1 'polypeptide(L)'
;MSNPSVSIIVTNYNYGKYLPRCLRSCLSQKGTKCEVIVVDDVSTDNSISVLRPFEDKIRIIKNKKNIGVAASANEGLKMSRGQFVIRVDADDFVSADMAYFMKTYLEANHDAFCVSCDYVLVDDHENVIERKYAEKENISCGIMYRRDLLLECGGYNPEMRHREEEELRKRLGNYYKIHHLRMPFYRYRMHNHNKTKEPEYETWEI
;
A
#
# COMPACT_ATOMS: atom_id res chain seq x y z
N MET A 1 -15.09 -12.13 -17.39
CA MET A 1 -15.18 -10.85 -16.66
C MET A 1 -13.98 -10.01 -17.06
N SER A 2 -14.15 -8.69 -17.28
CA SER A 2 -13.03 -7.79 -17.60
C SER A 2 -12.04 -7.71 -16.43
N ASN A 3 -10.74 -7.61 -16.72
CA ASN A 3 -9.71 -7.44 -15.70
C ASN A 3 -9.97 -6.19 -14.82
N PRO A 4 -9.54 -6.18 -13.55
CA PRO A 4 -9.58 -4.97 -12.74
C PRO A 4 -8.64 -3.91 -13.34
N SER A 5 -8.94 -2.62 -13.13
CA SER A 5 -8.05 -1.53 -13.53
C SER A 5 -6.95 -1.31 -12.49
N VAL A 6 -7.28 -1.49 -11.21
CA VAL A 6 -6.36 -1.26 -10.09
C VAL A 6 -6.34 -2.49 -9.18
N SER A 7 -5.15 -2.90 -8.77
CA SER A 7 -4.95 -3.88 -7.69
C SER A 7 -4.51 -3.16 -6.42
N ILE A 8 -5.26 -3.34 -5.33
CA ILE A 8 -4.91 -2.85 -4.01
C ILE A 8 -4.29 -4.01 -3.24
N ILE A 9 -3.03 -3.87 -2.86
CA ILE A 9 -2.28 -4.86 -2.09
C ILE A 9 -2.28 -4.42 -0.64
N VAL A 10 -2.80 -5.27 0.25
CA VAL A 10 -2.78 -5.04 1.70
C VAL A 10 -1.78 -6.01 2.32
N THR A 11 -0.69 -5.49 2.86
CA THR A 11 0.29 -6.29 3.62
C THR A 11 -0.11 -6.33 5.08
N ASN A 12 -0.19 -7.54 5.66
CA ASN A 12 -0.64 -7.75 7.03
C ASN A 12 0.32 -8.63 7.82
N TYR A 13 0.68 -8.18 9.01
CA TYR A 13 1.33 -8.98 10.04
C TYR A 13 0.89 -8.50 11.42
N ASN A 14 0.01 -9.26 12.08
CA ASN A 14 -0.52 -8.97 13.42
C ASN A 14 -1.29 -7.64 13.55
N TYR A 15 -2.03 -7.24 12.51
CA TYR A 15 -2.91 -6.06 12.52
C TYR A 15 -4.41 -6.42 12.46
N GLY A 16 -4.80 -7.58 12.99
CA GLY A 16 -6.20 -8.04 12.99
C GLY A 16 -7.19 -7.05 13.59
N LYS A 17 -6.76 -6.21 14.56
CA LYS A 17 -7.57 -5.13 15.13
C LYS A 17 -8.01 -4.12 14.06
N TYR A 18 -7.13 -3.73 13.15
CA TYR A 18 -7.31 -2.64 12.18
C TYR A 18 -7.79 -3.14 10.82
N LEU A 19 -7.43 -4.36 10.47
CA LEU A 19 -7.66 -4.98 9.17
C LEU A 19 -9.11 -4.86 8.64
N PRO A 20 -10.20 -5.02 9.46
CA PRO A 20 -11.56 -4.83 8.97
C PRO A 20 -11.86 -3.42 8.46
N ARG A 21 -11.25 -2.41 9.07
CA ARG A 21 -11.42 -1.01 8.66
C ARG A 21 -10.67 -0.73 7.36
N CYS A 22 -9.44 -1.22 7.27
CA CYS A 22 -8.62 -1.19 6.06
C CYS A 22 -9.40 -1.80 4.88
N LEU A 23 -9.83 -3.06 5.02
CA LEU A 23 -10.51 -3.79 3.96
C LEU A 23 -11.82 -3.13 3.51
N ARG A 24 -12.64 -2.64 4.44
CA ARG A 24 -13.85 -1.89 4.08
C ARG A 24 -13.53 -0.67 3.22
N SER A 25 -12.47 0.07 3.54
CA SER A 25 -12.05 1.23 2.75
C SER A 25 -11.54 0.84 1.35
N CYS A 26 -10.74 -0.23 1.25
CA CYS A 26 -10.24 -0.74 -0.01
C CYS A 26 -11.37 -1.29 -0.91
N LEU A 27 -12.35 -1.96 -0.33
CA LEU A 27 -13.50 -2.53 -1.06
C LEU A 27 -14.55 -1.47 -1.46
N SER A 28 -14.53 -0.29 -0.82
CA SER A 28 -15.49 0.80 -1.10
C SER A 28 -15.04 1.75 -2.21
N GLN A 29 -13.99 1.43 -2.97
CA GLN A 29 -13.50 2.30 -4.05
C GLN A 29 -14.57 2.53 -5.11
N LYS A 30 -14.72 3.79 -5.54
CA LYS A 30 -15.72 4.24 -6.51
C LYS A 30 -15.06 4.61 -7.84
N GLY A 31 -15.86 4.64 -8.91
CA GLY A 31 -15.45 5.14 -10.23
C GLY A 31 -14.43 4.27 -10.98
N THR A 32 -13.90 3.20 -10.36
CA THR A 32 -12.98 2.27 -11.02
C THR A 32 -13.13 0.87 -10.47
N LYS A 33 -12.80 -0.13 -11.30
CA LYS A 33 -12.87 -1.53 -10.89
C LYS A 33 -11.57 -1.91 -10.19
N CYS A 34 -11.67 -2.24 -8.91
CA CYS A 34 -10.54 -2.69 -8.09
C CYS A 34 -10.63 -4.18 -7.76
N GLU A 35 -9.49 -4.84 -7.62
CA GLU A 35 -9.34 -6.06 -6.82
C GLU A 35 -8.57 -5.72 -5.55
N VAL A 36 -8.82 -6.47 -4.47
CA VAL A 36 -8.09 -6.37 -3.21
C VAL A 36 -7.38 -7.70 -2.96
N ILE A 37 -6.08 -7.62 -2.71
CA ILE A 37 -5.20 -8.76 -2.42
C ILE A 37 -4.60 -8.54 -1.04
N VAL A 38 -4.89 -9.43 -0.11
CA VAL A 38 -4.29 -9.42 1.23
C VAL A 38 -3.15 -10.42 1.27
N VAL A 39 -1.98 -9.98 1.69
CA VAL A 39 -0.83 -10.84 1.93
C VAL A 39 -0.59 -10.91 3.43
N ASP A 40 -0.91 -12.05 4.02
CA ASP A 40 -0.69 -12.32 5.44
C ASP A 40 0.70 -12.95 5.65
N ASP A 41 1.54 -12.26 6.38
CA ASP A 41 2.94 -12.62 6.62
C ASP A 41 3.11 -13.45 7.91
N VAL A 42 2.29 -14.51 8.04
CA VAL A 42 2.28 -15.46 9.18
C VAL A 42 1.82 -14.77 10.48
N SER A 43 0.69 -14.07 10.43
CA SER A 43 0.09 -13.49 11.63
C SER A 43 -0.25 -14.55 12.68
N THR A 44 0.01 -14.22 13.94
CA THR A 44 -0.27 -15.06 15.11
C THR A 44 -1.45 -14.54 15.94
N ASP A 45 -1.96 -13.36 15.60
CA ASP A 45 -3.15 -12.77 16.20
C ASP A 45 -4.46 -13.27 15.53
N ASN A 46 -5.55 -12.55 15.72
CA ASN A 46 -6.83 -12.89 15.10
C ASN A 46 -6.99 -12.51 13.63
N SER A 47 -5.93 -12.05 12.94
CA SER A 47 -5.98 -11.57 11.55
C SER A 47 -6.71 -12.56 10.62
N ILE A 48 -6.35 -13.84 10.67
CA ILE A 48 -6.95 -14.86 9.78
C ILE A 48 -8.46 -15.01 10.02
N SER A 49 -8.90 -14.96 11.29
CA SER A 49 -10.34 -15.06 11.59
C SER A 49 -11.11 -13.83 11.10
N VAL A 50 -10.49 -12.67 11.17
CA VAL A 50 -11.04 -11.39 10.71
C VAL A 50 -11.19 -11.31 9.19
N LEU A 51 -10.39 -12.04 8.42
CA LEU A 51 -10.49 -12.11 6.96
C LEU A 51 -11.72 -12.89 6.46
N ARG A 52 -12.23 -13.86 7.24
CA ARG A 52 -13.33 -14.74 6.82
C ARG A 52 -14.56 -14.01 6.23
N PRO A 53 -15.08 -12.92 6.82
CA PRO A 53 -16.22 -12.21 6.27
C PRO A 53 -15.98 -11.54 4.91
N PHE A 54 -14.73 -11.50 4.46
CA PHE A 54 -14.32 -10.83 3.23
C PHE A 54 -13.86 -11.81 2.13
N GLU A 55 -13.78 -13.13 2.42
CA GLU A 55 -13.18 -14.13 1.52
C GLU A 55 -13.76 -14.13 0.10
N ASP A 56 -15.06 -13.87 -0.05
CA ASP A 56 -15.72 -13.79 -1.35
C ASP A 56 -15.36 -12.54 -2.16
N LYS A 57 -14.76 -11.52 -1.52
CA LYS A 57 -14.51 -10.19 -2.09
C LYS A 57 -13.04 -9.88 -2.29
N ILE A 58 -12.15 -10.64 -1.66
CA ILE A 58 -10.71 -10.42 -1.67
C ILE A 58 -9.96 -11.68 -2.08
N ARG A 59 -8.71 -11.52 -2.47
CA ARG A 59 -7.78 -12.65 -2.62
C ARG A 59 -6.82 -12.66 -1.45
N ILE A 60 -6.61 -13.83 -0.85
CA ILE A 60 -5.75 -13.99 0.32
C ILE A 60 -4.54 -14.84 -0.07
N ILE A 61 -3.35 -14.32 0.20
CA ILE A 61 -2.08 -15.00 0.12
C ILE A 61 -1.58 -15.18 1.55
N LYS A 62 -1.21 -16.41 1.92
CA LYS A 62 -0.62 -16.71 3.24
C LYS A 62 0.82 -17.15 3.03
N ASN A 63 1.76 -16.39 3.55
CA ASN A 63 3.15 -16.77 3.51
C ASN A 63 3.42 -17.99 4.41
N LYS A 64 4.43 -18.79 4.07
CA LYS A 64 4.83 -19.97 4.86
C LYS A 64 5.77 -19.62 6.02
N LYS A 65 6.45 -18.47 5.94
CA LYS A 65 7.33 -17.89 6.96
C LYS A 65 7.21 -16.37 6.88
N ASN A 66 7.55 -15.67 7.95
CA ASN A 66 7.62 -14.21 7.92
C ASN A 66 8.76 -13.77 7.00
N ILE A 67 8.40 -13.09 5.91
CA ILE A 67 9.34 -12.62 4.88
C ILE A 67 9.48 -11.10 4.84
N GLY A 68 8.69 -10.38 5.64
CA GLY A 68 8.72 -8.93 5.74
C GLY A 68 7.84 -8.21 4.72
N VAL A 69 7.70 -6.90 4.93
CA VAL A 69 6.75 -6.05 4.17
C VAL A 69 7.08 -5.97 2.68
N ALA A 70 8.35 -5.77 2.33
CA ALA A 70 8.78 -5.64 0.93
C ALA A 70 8.55 -6.93 0.15
N ALA A 71 8.98 -8.08 0.69
CA ALA A 71 8.77 -9.38 0.05
C ALA A 71 7.29 -9.74 -0.02
N SER A 72 6.50 -9.45 1.03
CA SER A 72 5.04 -9.65 1.02
C SER A 72 4.34 -8.77 -0.02
N ALA A 73 4.76 -7.51 -0.17
CA ALA A 73 4.23 -6.64 -1.22
C ALA A 73 4.53 -7.19 -2.63
N ASN A 74 5.72 -7.77 -2.84
CA ASN A 74 6.09 -8.42 -4.10
C ASN A 74 5.23 -9.66 -4.40
N GLU A 75 4.87 -10.47 -3.39
CA GLU A 75 3.94 -11.59 -3.60
C GLU A 75 2.55 -11.08 -4.05
N GLY A 76 2.05 -10.00 -3.45
CA GLY A 76 0.84 -9.33 -3.90
C GLY A 76 0.96 -8.78 -5.32
N LEU A 77 2.09 -8.15 -5.65
CA LEU A 77 2.38 -7.60 -6.99
C LEU A 77 2.39 -8.70 -8.07
N LYS A 78 3.03 -9.83 -7.83
CA LYS A 78 3.03 -10.99 -8.76
C LYS A 78 1.63 -11.50 -9.04
N MET A 79 0.77 -11.50 -8.04
CA MET A 79 -0.60 -11.99 -8.14
C MET A 79 -1.61 -10.96 -8.65
N SER A 80 -1.21 -9.69 -8.76
CA SER A 80 -2.06 -8.60 -9.22
C SER A 80 -2.37 -8.69 -10.72
N ARG A 81 -3.54 -8.19 -11.13
CA ARG A 81 -4.03 -8.22 -12.53
C ARG A 81 -4.42 -6.84 -13.03
N GLY A 82 -4.43 -5.84 -12.16
CA GLY A 82 -4.70 -4.46 -12.52
C GLY A 82 -3.58 -3.85 -13.37
N GLN A 83 -3.93 -2.88 -14.20
CA GLN A 83 -2.94 -2.07 -14.92
C GLN A 83 -2.10 -1.24 -13.95
N PHE A 84 -2.72 -0.81 -12.86
CA PHE A 84 -2.08 -0.07 -11.79
C PHE A 84 -2.13 -0.85 -10.49
N VAL A 85 -1.15 -0.59 -9.61
CA VAL A 85 -1.05 -1.24 -8.30
C VAL A 85 -0.76 -0.19 -7.23
N ILE A 86 -1.42 -0.34 -6.08
CA ILE A 86 -1.17 0.50 -4.90
C ILE A 86 -1.09 -0.39 -3.65
N ARG A 87 -0.17 -0.08 -2.73
CA ARG A 87 -0.09 -0.72 -1.43
C ARG A 87 -0.83 0.11 -0.38
N VAL A 88 -1.54 -0.59 0.48
CA VAL A 88 -2.16 -0.05 1.70
C VAL A 88 -1.75 -0.93 2.86
N ASP A 89 -1.24 -0.34 3.93
CA ASP A 89 -0.86 -1.07 5.12
C ASP A 89 -2.11 -1.44 5.95
N ALA A 90 -2.09 -2.60 6.61
CA ALA A 90 -3.28 -3.20 7.22
C ALA A 90 -3.84 -2.41 8.42
N ASP A 91 -3.04 -1.52 9.01
CA ASP A 91 -3.42 -0.61 10.10
C ASP A 91 -3.99 0.72 9.59
N ASP A 92 -3.91 0.98 8.29
CA ASP A 92 -4.34 2.22 7.64
C ASP A 92 -5.70 2.09 6.93
N PHE A 93 -6.18 3.18 6.35
CA PHE A 93 -7.36 3.17 5.51
C PHE A 93 -7.36 4.32 4.48
N VAL A 94 -8.22 4.24 3.48
CA VAL A 94 -8.18 5.13 2.32
C VAL A 94 -9.53 5.73 1.98
N SER A 95 -9.52 6.87 1.28
CA SER A 95 -10.73 7.47 0.74
C SER A 95 -11.32 6.64 -0.40
N ALA A 96 -12.64 6.65 -0.54
CA ALA A 96 -13.36 5.88 -1.56
C ALA A 96 -13.03 6.29 -3.01
N ASP A 97 -12.48 7.46 -3.22
CA ASP A 97 -12.19 8.01 -4.54
C ASP A 97 -10.69 7.88 -4.92
N MET A 98 -9.85 7.37 -4.00
CA MET A 98 -8.39 7.31 -4.17
C MET A 98 -7.99 6.61 -5.47
N ALA A 99 -8.47 5.39 -5.68
CA ALA A 99 -8.06 4.60 -6.83
C ALA A 99 -8.49 5.24 -8.16
N TYR A 100 -9.66 5.87 -8.20
CA TYR A 100 -10.14 6.55 -9.40
C TYR A 100 -9.26 7.74 -9.78
N PHE A 101 -9.01 8.66 -8.84
CA PHE A 101 -8.25 9.87 -9.15
C PHE A 101 -6.78 9.56 -9.47
N MET A 102 -6.13 8.67 -8.72
CA MET A 102 -4.74 8.31 -8.96
C MET A 102 -4.56 7.57 -10.29
N LYS A 103 -5.48 6.64 -10.62
CA LYS A 103 -5.51 5.96 -11.91
C LYS A 103 -5.68 6.97 -13.06
N THR A 104 -6.70 7.83 -12.98
CA THR A 104 -7.00 8.82 -14.03
C THR A 104 -5.82 9.78 -14.22
N TYR A 105 -5.15 10.15 -13.14
CA TYR A 105 -3.94 10.97 -13.22
C TYR A 105 -2.82 10.26 -14.00
N LEU A 106 -2.53 8.99 -13.69
CA LEU A 106 -1.52 8.22 -14.43
C LEU A 106 -1.93 8.00 -15.89
N GLU A 107 -3.19 7.79 -16.19
CA GLU A 107 -3.68 7.66 -17.57
C GLU A 107 -3.43 8.94 -18.39
N ALA A 108 -3.52 10.11 -17.76
CA ALA A 108 -3.26 11.40 -18.41
C ALA A 108 -1.77 11.80 -18.46
N ASN A 109 -0.90 11.20 -17.63
CA ASN A 109 0.51 11.57 -17.48
C ASN A 109 1.41 10.37 -17.75
N HIS A 110 1.64 10.06 -19.03
CA HIS A 110 2.35 8.85 -19.45
C HIS A 110 3.84 8.81 -19.09
N ASP A 111 4.44 9.95 -18.78
CA ASP A 111 5.84 10.06 -18.35
C ASP A 111 6.03 9.72 -16.86
N ALA A 112 4.96 9.72 -16.06
CA ALA A 112 5.02 9.35 -14.66
C ALA A 112 5.20 7.83 -14.51
N PHE A 113 6.21 7.41 -13.76
CA PHE A 113 6.38 6.04 -13.30
C PHE A 113 5.33 5.67 -12.25
N CYS A 114 5.08 6.60 -11.33
CA CYS A 114 4.09 6.48 -10.28
C CYS A 114 3.52 7.83 -9.86
N VAL A 115 2.46 7.80 -9.07
CA VAL A 115 1.87 8.98 -8.44
C VAL A 115 1.63 8.72 -6.95
N SER A 116 2.02 9.66 -6.09
CA SER A 116 1.67 9.65 -4.67
C SER A 116 0.50 10.58 -4.39
N CYS A 117 -0.20 10.33 -3.28
CA CYS A 117 -1.19 11.26 -2.74
C CYS A 117 -0.77 11.77 -1.36
N ASP A 118 -1.29 12.94 -0.98
CA ASP A 118 -1.16 13.43 0.40
C ASP A 118 -1.85 12.47 1.36
N TYR A 119 -1.45 12.54 2.62
CA TYR A 119 -2.03 11.72 3.67
C TYR A 119 -2.37 12.53 4.92
N VAL A 120 -3.20 11.94 5.76
CA VAL A 120 -3.62 12.51 7.03
C VAL A 120 -3.22 11.55 8.14
N LEU A 121 -2.49 12.05 9.12
CA LEU A 121 -2.23 11.34 10.35
C LEU A 121 -3.51 11.30 11.17
N VAL A 122 -3.89 10.11 11.63
CA VAL A 122 -5.06 9.91 12.51
C VAL A 122 -4.65 9.11 13.74
N ASP A 123 -5.35 9.34 14.85
CA ASP A 123 -5.18 8.52 16.05
C ASP A 123 -5.94 7.18 15.98
N ASP A 124 -5.87 6.39 17.04
CA ASP A 124 -6.58 5.09 17.15
C ASP A 124 -8.10 5.21 17.04
N HIS A 125 -8.67 6.41 17.32
CA HIS A 125 -10.10 6.74 17.22
C HIS A 125 -10.48 7.38 15.87
N GLU A 126 -9.54 7.43 14.91
CA GLU A 126 -9.69 8.06 13.60
C GLU A 126 -9.86 9.60 13.66
N ASN A 127 -9.52 10.25 14.77
CA ASN A 127 -9.45 11.70 14.85
C ASN A 127 -8.24 12.19 14.07
N VAL A 128 -8.45 13.27 13.29
CA VAL A 128 -7.39 13.89 12.50
C VAL A 128 -6.38 14.57 13.42
N ILE A 129 -5.10 14.23 13.25
CA ILE A 129 -3.97 14.86 13.94
C ILE A 129 -3.38 15.95 13.05
N GLU A 130 -2.97 15.58 11.82
CA GLU A 130 -2.27 16.48 10.92
C GLU A 130 -2.40 16.00 9.47
N ARG A 131 -2.41 16.94 8.50
CA ARG A 131 -2.23 16.63 7.08
C ARG A 131 -0.76 16.71 6.72
N LYS A 132 -0.26 15.70 6.01
CA LYS A 132 1.09 15.63 5.45
C LYS A 132 1.05 15.72 3.92
N TYR A 133 2.06 16.35 3.37
CA TYR A 133 2.23 16.54 1.93
C TYR A 133 3.27 15.56 1.42
N ALA A 134 2.86 14.60 0.60
CA ALA A 134 3.74 13.54 0.11
C ALA A 134 4.95 14.05 -0.69
N GLU A 135 4.86 15.23 -1.29
CA GLU A 135 5.98 15.89 -1.97
C GLU A 135 7.15 16.21 -1.02
N LYS A 136 6.85 16.44 0.26
CA LYS A 136 7.83 16.80 1.29
C LYS A 136 8.21 15.62 2.17
N GLU A 137 7.22 14.84 2.56
CA GLU A 137 7.33 13.71 3.47
C GLU A 137 6.64 12.50 2.86
N ASN A 138 7.34 11.78 1.98
CA ASN A 138 6.76 10.64 1.29
C ASN A 138 6.75 9.41 2.19
N ILE A 139 5.71 8.60 2.04
CA ILE A 139 5.55 7.31 2.73
C ILE A 139 5.53 6.18 1.70
N SER A 140 5.89 4.98 2.10
CA SER A 140 5.97 3.82 1.21
C SER A 140 4.60 3.33 0.71
N CYS A 141 3.53 3.68 1.40
CA CYS A 141 2.14 3.42 1.01
C CYS A 141 1.48 4.68 0.43
N GLY A 142 0.31 4.55 -0.19
CA GLY A 142 -0.35 5.69 -0.85
C GLY A 142 0.32 6.13 -2.16
N ILE A 143 1.16 5.28 -2.74
CA ILE A 143 1.78 5.46 -4.05
C ILE A 143 1.18 4.45 -5.03
N MET A 144 0.62 4.95 -6.12
CA MET A 144 0.13 4.10 -7.21
C MET A 144 1.18 4.02 -8.31
N TYR A 145 1.51 2.80 -8.69
CA TYR A 145 2.49 2.48 -9.73
C TYR A 145 1.82 1.96 -10.99
N ARG A 146 2.48 2.15 -12.13
CA ARG A 146 2.26 1.31 -13.32
C ARG A 146 2.78 -0.08 -13.00
N ARG A 147 1.88 -1.05 -12.98
CA ARG A 147 2.20 -2.42 -12.57
C ARG A 147 3.32 -3.02 -13.41
N ASP A 148 3.26 -2.85 -14.72
CA ASP A 148 4.22 -3.44 -15.64
C ASP A 148 5.63 -2.91 -15.40
N LEU A 149 5.76 -1.59 -15.24
CA LEU A 149 7.05 -0.96 -14.96
C LEU A 149 7.62 -1.38 -13.59
N LEU A 150 6.75 -1.51 -12.58
CA LEU A 150 7.20 -1.98 -11.26
C LEU A 150 7.65 -3.44 -11.30
N LEU A 151 7.01 -4.29 -12.11
CA LEU A 151 7.45 -5.68 -12.33
C LEU A 151 8.77 -5.75 -13.12
N GLU A 152 8.91 -4.96 -14.18
CA GLU A 152 10.12 -4.90 -15.03
C GLU A 152 11.35 -4.50 -14.22
N CYS A 153 11.22 -3.59 -13.27
CA CYS A 153 12.33 -3.20 -12.40
C CYS A 153 12.57 -4.16 -11.21
N GLY A 154 11.84 -5.28 -11.14
CA GLY A 154 11.99 -6.31 -10.11
C GLY A 154 11.20 -6.07 -8.82
N GLY A 155 10.36 -5.03 -8.76
CA GLY A 155 9.60 -4.68 -7.55
C GLY A 155 10.47 -4.09 -6.45
N TYR A 156 10.02 -4.27 -5.19
CA TYR A 156 10.78 -3.88 -4.00
C TYR A 156 11.93 -4.86 -3.72
N ASN A 157 13.03 -4.36 -3.16
CA ASN A 157 14.10 -5.25 -2.68
C ASN A 157 13.57 -6.12 -1.51
N PRO A 158 13.49 -7.46 -1.68
CA PRO A 158 12.85 -8.34 -0.69
C PRO A 158 13.60 -8.45 0.63
N GLU A 159 14.85 -7.99 0.70
CA GLU A 159 15.66 -8.00 1.93
C GLU A 159 15.32 -6.81 2.84
N MET A 160 14.66 -5.77 2.30
CA MET A 160 14.28 -4.59 3.07
C MET A 160 13.16 -4.93 4.06
N ARG A 161 13.35 -4.50 5.30
CA ARG A 161 12.34 -4.60 6.36
C ARG A 161 11.61 -3.27 6.59
N HIS A 162 12.26 -2.18 6.18
CA HIS A 162 11.82 -0.79 6.28
C HIS A 162 12.33 -0.02 5.06
N ARG A 163 11.75 1.17 4.76
CA ARG A 163 12.24 2.11 3.76
C ARG A 163 12.40 1.51 2.34
N GLU A 164 11.64 0.47 2.03
CA GLU A 164 11.70 -0.26 0.75
C GLU A 164 11.39 0.64 -0.46
N GLU A 165 10.61 1.70 -0.27
CA GLU A 165 10.31 2.68 -1.32
C GLU A 165 11.51 3.62 -1.56
N GLU A 166 12.24 3.99 -0.51
CA GLU A 166 13.44 4.82 -0.64
C GLU A 166 14.55 4.06 -1.38
N GLU A 167 14.72 2.77 -1.09
CA GLU A 167 15.62 1.89 -1.84
C GLU A 167 15.22 1.83 -3.31
N LEU A 168 13.93 1.59 -3.59
CA LEU A 168 13.41 1.53 -4.96
C LEU A 168 13.70 2.84 -5.71
N ARG A 169 13.45 4.00 -5.10
CA ARG A 169 13.72 5.31 -5.67
C ARG A 169 15.22 5.52 -5.94
N LYS A 170 16.08 5.17 -4.99
CA LYS A 170 17.53 5.28 -5.12
C LYS A 170 18.06 4.37 -6.24
N ARG A 171 17.60 3.13 -6.29
CA ARG A 171 18.00 2.13 -7.31
C ARG A 171 17.60 2.53 -8.72
N LEU A 172 16.42 3.10 -8.90
CA LEU A 172 15.91 3.52 -10.21
C LEU A 172 16.38 4.93 -10.62
N GLY A 173 16.80 5.77 -9.67
CA GLY A 173 17.32 7.13 -9.96
C GLY A 173 16.37 7.94 -10.85
N ASN A 174 16.87 8.50 -11.93
CA ASN A 174 16.10 9.34 -12.85
C ASN A 174 14.98 8.58 -13.61
N TYR A 175 14.98 7.26 -13.60
CA TYR A 175 13.90 6.45 -14.15
C TYR A 175 12.65 6.51 -13.29
N TYR A 176 12.80 6.73 -11.97
CA TYR A 176 11.72 6.84 -11.01
C TYR A 176 11.10 8.25 -11.03
N LYS A 177 10.22 8.50 -11.98
CA LYS A 177 9.47 9.75 -12.05
C LYS A 177 8.21 9.65 -11.19
N ILE A 178 8.26 10.18 -9.99
CA ILE A 178 7.10 10.30 -9.12
C ILE A 178 6.39 11.64 -9.34
N HIS A 179 5.09 11.58 -9.59
CA HIS A 179 4.22 12.75 -9.56
C HIS A 179 3.45 12.82 -8.23
N HIS A 180 3.03 14.01 -7.85
CA HIS A 180 2.34 14.24 -6.57
C HIS A 180 0.95 14.81 -6.80
N LEU A 181 -0.06 14.09 -6.30
CA LEU A 181 -1.45 14.53 -6.30
C LEU A 181 -1.79 15.10 -4.92
N ARG A 182 -1.96 16.44 -4.83
CA ARG A 182 -2.21 17.13 -3.56
C ARG A 182 -3.63 16.90 -3.03
N MET A 183 -4.01 15.64 -2.89
CA MET A 183 -5.29 15.20 -2.35
C MET A 183 -5.06 14.21 -1.21
N PRO A 184 -5.64 14.44 -0.02
CA PRO A 184 -5.39 13.61 1.16
C PRO A 184 -6.23 12.34 1.14
N PHE A 185 -5.91 11.42 0.26
CA PHE A 185 -6.66 10.18 0.10
C PHE A 185 -6.27 9.08 1.08
N TYR A 186 -5.08 9.16 1.66
CA TYR A 186 -4.56 8.14 2.57
C TYR A 186 -4.71 8.58 4.03
N ARG A 187 -5.07 7.66 4.92
CA ARG A 187 -5.19 7.85 6.36
C ARG A 187 -4.17 6.97 7.05
N TYR A 188 -3.08 7.59 7.50
CA TYR A 188 -2.01 6.94 8.21
C TYR A 188 -2.33 6.92 9.71
N ARG A 189 -2.48 5.73 10.27
CA ARG A 189 -2.85 5.58 11.68
C ARG A 189 -1.64 5.62 12.60
N MET A 190 -1.70 6.50 13.60
CA MET A 190 -0.68 6.62 14.63
C MET A 190 -1.10 5.81 15.86
N HIS A 191 -0.39 4.72 16.14
CA HIS A 191 -0.59 3.89 17.33
C HIS A 191 0.75 3.43 17.93
N ASN A 192 0.72 2.75 19.10
CA ASN A 192 1.97 2.41 19.80
C ASN A 192 2.81 1.31 19.14
N HIS A 193 2.23 0.59 18.19
CA HIS A 193 2.87 -0.52 17.46
C HIS A 193 3.21 -0.16 16.01
N ASN A 194 3.29 1.13 15.63
CA ASN A 194 3.78 1.50 14.31
C ASN A 194 5.25 1.13 14.19
N LYS A 195 5.62 0.46 13.11
CA LYS A 195 7.01 0.09 12.82
C LYS A 195 7.96 1.29 12.73
N THR A 196 7.46 2.45 12.31
CA THR A 196 8.22 3.70 12.27
C THR A 196 8.68 4.20 13.66
N LYS A 197 8.17 3.62 14.76
CA LYS A 197 8.58 3.91 16.13
C LYS A 197 9.61 2.90 16.69
N GLU A 198 9.96 1.87 15.91
CA GLU A 198 10.98 0.91 16.32
C GLU A 198 12.37 1.57 16.22
N PRO A 199 13.26 1.42 17.23
CA PRO A 199 14.61 2.03 17.23
C PRO A 199 15.44 1.61 16.02
N GLU A 200 15.23 0.43 15.49
CA GLU A 200 15.93 -0.11 14.32
C GLU A 200 15.55 0.61 13.02
N TYR A 201 14.41 1.32 12.99
CA TYR A 201 13.95 2.01 11.78
C TYR A 201 14.92 3.10 11.32
N GLU A 202 15.59 3.80 12.24
CA GLU A 202 16.52 4.89 11.94
C GLU A 202 17.94 4.39 11.58
N THR A 203 18.30 3.17 11.96
CA THR A 203 19.68 2.64 11.84
C THR A 203 19.96 1.90 10.53
N TRP A 204 18.96 1.67 9.68
CA TRP A 204 19.15 1.01 8.39
C TRP A 204 19.80 1.97 7.38
N GLU A 205 21.06 1.72 7.04
CA GLU A 205 21.73 2.36 5.90
C GLU A 205 21.19 1.79 4.58
N ILE A 206 20.82 2.70 3.66
CA ILE A 206 20.33 2.38 2.32
C ILE A 206 21.49 2.43 1.33
#